data_626cfd68b6323ebc19927f8d966b5409
#
_entry.id   626cfd68b6323ebc19927f8d966b5409
#
_cell.length_a   1.000
_cell.length_b   1.000
_cell.length_c   1.000
_cell.angle_alpha   90.00
_cell.angle_beta   90.00
_cell.angle_gamma   90.00
#
_symmetry.space_group_name_H-M   'P 1'
#
loop_
_entity.id
_entity.type
_entity.pdbx_description
1 polymer ?
#
loop_
_entity_poly.entity_id
_entity_poly.type
_entity_poly.pdbx_seq_one_letter_code
_entity_poly.pdbx_strand_id
1 'polypeptide(L)'
;EASARARGAAVLGRVLGAGHATESEGLLAIRDDGEGPARAIRAALAEAGVDERDVGMIVAHGNGTPASDASEALAILDVFGADAPPVTAFKWSIGHLIAAAGAIEAVLALEALRRGVVPGIPVLDRIDPAFAALPVSREARRPRSDVALAGDPGELTSPRVTVVPA
;
A
#
# COMPACT_ATOMS: atom_id res chain seq x y z
N GLU A 1 20.27 6.89 2.86
CA GLU A 1 20.68 7.22 4.25
C GLU A 1 21.97 8.05 4.26
N ALA A 2 23.06 7.62 3.60
CA ALA A 2 24.35 8.34 3.61
C ALA A 2 24.22 9.81 3.18
N SER A 3 23.47 10.11 2.11
CA SER A 3 23.24 11.49 1.66
C SER A 3 22.44 12.32 2.67
N ALA A 4 21.47 11.74 3.37
CA ALA A 4 20.74 12.45 4.42
C ALA A 4 21.66 12.81 5.60
N ARG A 5 22.45 11.85 6.05
CA ARG A 5 23.45 12.04 7.11
C ARG A 5 24.49 13.10 6.73
N ALA A 6 25.00 13.06 5.49
CA ALA A 6 25.99 14.05 5.02
C ALA A 6 25.43 15.48 4.98
N ARG A 7 24.13 15.65 4.84
CA ARG A 7 23.43 16.94 4.88
C ARG A 7 22.95 17.35 6.29
N GLY A 8 23.23 16.55 7.31
CA GLY A 8 22.71 16.77 8.66
C GLY A 8 21.19 16.61 8.78
N ALA A 9 20.55 15.97 7.79
CA ALA A 9 19.10 15.74 7.83
C ALA A 9 18.75 14.55 8.73
N ALA A 10 17.68 14.70 9.51
CA ALA A 10 17.12 13.58 10.27
C ALA A 10 16.60 12.49 9.31
N VAL A 11 16.94 11.25 9.58
CA VAL A 11 16.36 10.10 8.89
C VAL A 11 15.00 9.84 9.54
N LEU A 12 13.92 9.98 8.78
CA LEU A 12 12.55 9.82 9.29
C LEU A 12 12.05 8.38 9.17
N GLY A 13 12.65 7.61 8.27
CA GLY A 13 12.27 6.23 8.02
C GLY A 13 13.16 5.60 6.95
N ARG A 14 12.91 4.34 6.67
CA ARG A 14 13.65 3.54 5.70
C ARG A 14 12.70 2.84 4.75
N VAL A 15 13.09 2.74 3.49
CA VAL A 15 12.53 1.80 2.54
C VAL A 15 13.28 0.49 2.73
N LEU A 16 12.58 -0.58 3.06
CA LEU A 16 13.15 -1.90 3.32
C LEU A 16 13.26 -2.72 2.04
N GLY A 17 12.27 -2.63 1.17
CA GLY A 17 12.22 -3.37 -0.08
C GLY A 17 11.19 -2.78 -1.02
N ALA A 18 11.28 -3.14 -2.28
CA ALA A 18 10.36 -2.77 -3.34
C ALA A 18 10.06 -3.99 -4.22
N GLY A 19 8.83 -4.12 -4.68
CA GLY A 19 8.41 -5.18 -5.58
C GLY A 19 7.60 -4.62 -6.74
N HIS A 20 7.80 -5.17 -7.91
CA HIS A 20 7.04 -4.80 -9.10
C HIS A 20 6.65 -6.05 -9.90
N ALA A 21 5.55 -5.94 -10.61
CA ALA A 21 5.10 -6.97 -11.54
C ALA A 21 4.40 -6.30 -12.72
N THR A 22 4.57 -6.87 -13.89
CA THR A 22 3.90 -6.39 -15.10
C THR A 22 2.68 -7.25 -15.39
N GLU A 23 1.56 -6.61 -15.69
CA GLU A 23 0.39 -7.25 -16.27
C GLU A 23 0.69 -7.63 -17.73
N SER A 24 0.27 -8.83 -18.13
CA SER A 24 0.63 -9.38 -19.45
C SER A 24 -0.52 -9.47 -20.45
N GLU A 25 -1.73 -9.09 -20.07
CA GLU A 25 -2.94 -9.28 -20.91
C GLU A 25 -3.20 -8.15 -21.91
N GLY A 26 -2.45 -7.06 -21.82
CA GLY A 26 -2.59 -5.92 -22.73
C GLY A 26 -1.98 -4.65 -22.18
N LEU A 27 -1.90 -3.63 -23.02
CA LEU A 27 -1.23 -2.37 -22.66
C LEU A 27 -1.91 -1.63 -21.49
N LEU A 28 -3.23 -1.75 -21.35
CA LEU A 28 -4.03 -1.10 -20.32
C LEU A 28 -4.96 -2.10 -19.59
N ALA A 29 -4.77 -3.39 -19.81
CA ALA A 29 -5.59 -4.40 -19.18
C ALA A 29 -5.16 -4.58 -17.72
N ILE A 30 -6.15 -4.63 -16.83
CA ILE A 30 -5.98 -5.01 -15.43
C ILE A 30 -6.58 -6.41 -15.28
N ARG A 31 -5.82 -7.33 -14.72
CA ARG A 31 -6.31 -8.67 -14.41
C ARG A 31 -7.34 -8.59 -13.28
N ASP A 32 -8.42 -9.31 -13.45
CA ASP A 32 -9.52 -9.36 -12.49
C ASP A 32 -9.28 -10.31 -11.30
N ASP A 33 -8.19 -11.11 -11.36
CA ASP A 33 -7.81 -12.06 -10.30
C ASP A 33 -6.82 -11.49 -9.27
N GLY A 34 -6.27 -10.29 -9.49
CA GLY A 34 -5.32 -9.65 -8.58
C GLY A 34 -3.91 -10.27 -8.56
N GLU A 35 -3.59 -11.17 -9.50
CA GLU A 35 -2.31 -11.91 -9.50
C GLU A 35 -1.10 -10.98 -9.66
N GLY A 36 -1.18 -9.98 -10.54
CA GLY A 36 -0.10 -9.01 -10.75
C GLY A 36 0.25 -8.24 -9.46
N PRO A 37 -0.69 -7.50 -8.86
CA PRO A 37 -0.47 -6.83 -7.59
C PRO A 37 -0.02 -7.78 -6.46
N ALA A 38 -0.54 -9.00 -6.38
CA ALA A 38 -0.13 -9.98 -5.37
C ALA A 38 1.34 -10.38 -5.52
N ARG A 39 1.82 -10.59 -6.76
CA ARG A 39 3.25 -10.83 -7.01
C ARG A 39 4.12 -9.66 -6.59
N ALA A 40 3.70 -8.43 -6.90
CA ALA A 40 4.44 -7.24 -6.51
C ALA A 40 4.52 -7.09 -4.97
N ILE A 41 3.42 -7.37 -4.26
CA ILE A 41 3.42 -7.38 -2.79
C ILE A 41 4.40 -8.43 -2.25
N ARG A 42 4.31 -9.68 -2.72
CA ARG A 42 5.21 -10.75 -2.26
C ARG A 42 6.67 -10.44 -2.56
N ALA A 43 6.98 -9.86 -3.72
CA ALA A 43 8.33 -9.44 -4.06
C ALA A 43 8.86 -8.34 -3.13
N ALA A 44 8.04 -7.34 -2.80
CA ALA A 44 8.40 -6.29 -1.85
C ALA A 44 8.67 -6.82 -0.45
N LEU A 45 7.86 -7.74 0.05
CA LEU A 45 8.03 -8.38 1.35
C LEU A 45 9.30 -9.25 1.37
N ALA A 46 9.53 -10.03 0.32
CA ALA A 46 10.72 -10.87 0.20
C ALA A 46 12.01 -10.05 0.15
N GLU A 47 12.05 -8.95 -0.61
CA GLU A 47 13.20 -8.04 -0.64
C GLU A 47 13.42 -7.35 0.71
N ALA A 48 12.35 -6.99 1.39
CA ALA A 48 12.40 -6.38 2.72
C ALA A 48 12.83 -7.37 3.83
N GLY A 49 12.74 -8.68 3.60
CA GLY A 49 12.92 -9.70 4.63
C GLY A 49 11.84 -9.64 5.72
N VAL A 50 10.59 -9.33 5.32
CA VAL A 50 9.45 -9.11 6.20
C VAL A 50 8.36 -10.13 5.87
N ASP A 51 7.79 -10.78 6.89
CA ASP A 51 6.62 -11.63 6.73
C ASP A 51 5.32 -10.80 6.67
N GLU A 52 4.26 -11.38 6.09
CA GLU A 52 2.94 -10.73 5.98
C GLU A 52 2.40 -10.29 7.35
N ARG A 53 2.62 -11.10 8.39
CA ARG A 53 2.21 -10.83 9.78
C ARG A 53 2.91 -9.63 10.41
N ASP A 54 4.07 -9.25 9.89
CA ASP A 54 4.87 -8.13 10.39
C ASP A 54 4.40 -6.79 9.82
N VAL A 55 3.53 -6.80 8.80
CA VAL A 55 2.96 -5.58 8.21
C VAL A 55 1.90 -5.01 9.15
N GLY A 56 2.10 -3.78 9.58
CA GLY A 56 1.21 -3.07 10.51
C GLY A 56 0.07 -2.33 9.84
N MET A 57 0.28 -1.88 8.59
CA MET A 57 -0.74 -1.20 7.79
C MET A 57 -0.46 -1.31 6.28
N ILE A 58 -1.51 -1.15 5.49
CA ILE A 58 -1.44 -1.08 4.04
C ILE A 58 -1.99 0.28 3.58
N VAL A 59 -1.24 0.96 2.73
CA VAL A 59 -1.71 2.08 1.93
C VAL A 59 -2.03 1.55 0.54
N ALA A 60 -3.31 1.40 0.26
CA ALA A 60 -3.79 0.91 -1.01
C ALA A 60 -3.68 1.99 -2.10
N HIS A 61 -3.58 1.56 -3.34
CA HIS A 61 -3.72 2.44 -4.50
C HIS A 61 -5.05 3.18 -4.49
N GLY A 62 -6.17 2.42 -4.41
CA GLY A 62 -7.48 2.97 -4.14
C GLY A 62 -7.85 4.17 -5.02
N ASN A 63 -7.76 4.03 -6.36
CA ASN A 63 -8.02 5.13 -7.29
C ASN A 63 -9.51 5.33 -7.61
N GLY A 64 -10.37 4.47 -7.11
CA GLY A 64 -11.82 4.53 -7.32
C GLY A 64 -12.29 3.95 -8.65
N THR A 65 -11.44 3.29 -9.42
CA THR A 65 -11.88 2.55 -10.60
C THR A 65 -12.23 1.10 -10.24
N PRO A 66 -13.42 0.60 -10.64
CA PRO A 66 -13.87 -0.71 -10.19
C PRO A 66 -12.88 -1.86 -10.47
N ALA A 67 -12.28 -1.89 -11.67
CA ALA A 67 -11.35 -2.95 -12.04
C ALA A 67 -10.04 -2.91 -11.21
N SER A 68 -9.47 -1.70 -11.01
CA SER A 68 -8.24 -1.54 -10.23
C SER A 68 -8.47 -1.87 -8.76
N ASP A 69 -9.54 -1.31 -8.17
CA ASP A 69 -9.86 -1.52 -6.76
C ASP A 69 -10.19 -3.00 -6.48
N ALA A 70 -10.88 -3.67 -7.41
CA ALA A 70 -11.18 -5.10 -7.31
C ALA A 70 -9.91 -5.95 -7.35
N SER A 71 -9.06 -5.72 -8.34
CA SER A 71 -7.78 -6.44 -8.49
C SER A 71 -6.89 -6.27 -7.27
N GLU A 72 -6.77 -5.03 -6.75
CA GLU A 72 -5.99 -4.76 -5.55
C GLU A 72 -6.59 -5.41 -4.30
N ALA A 73 -7.90 -5.36 -4.13
CA ALA A 73 -8.59 -5.99 -3.03
C ALA A 73 -8.34 -7.50 -2.98
N LEU A 74 -8.46 -8.18 -4.13
CA LEU A 74 -8.16 -9.59 -4.26
C LEU A 74 -6.70 -9.90 -3.96
N ALA A 75 -5.77 -9.09 -4.44
CA ALA A 75 -4.35 -9.25 -4.15
C ALA A 75 -4.03 -9.14 -2.65
N ILE A 76 -4.63 -8.17 -1.96
CA ILE A 76 -4.46 -8.02 -0.50
C ILE A 76 -5.02 -9.24 0.22
N LEU A 77 -6.21 -9.70 -0.14
CA LEU A 77 -6.82 -10.89 0.45
C LEU A 77 -6.03 -12.18 0.14
N ASP A 78 -5.45 -12.30 -1.05
CA ASP A 78 -4.62 -13.44 -1.44
C ASP A 78 -3.30 -13.51 -0.65
N VAL A 79 -2.69 -12.36 -0.35
CA VAL A 79 -1.43 -12.31 0.39
C VAL A 79 -1.65 -12.39 1.90
N PHE A 80 -2.58 -11.63 2.45
CA PHE A 80 -2.75 -11.45 3.90
C PHE A 80 -3.90 -12.26 4.49
N GLY A 81 -4.81 -12.77 3.65
CA GLY A 81 -5.97 -13.53 4.10
C GLY A 81 -6.90 -12.74 5.02
N ALA A 82 -7.54 -13.45 5.94
CA ALA A 82 -8.44 -12.86 6.93
C ALA A 82 -7.73 -12.00 7.98
N ASP A 83 -6.42 -12.15 8.12
CA ASP A 83 -5.57 -11.41 9.06
C ASP A 83 -4.91 -10.18 8.42
N ALA A 84 -5.46 -9.66 7.32
CA ALA A 84 -4.95 -8.44 6.70
C ALA A 84 -4.86 -7.29 7.73
N PRO A 85 -3.75 -6.51 7.74
CA PRO A 85 -3.63 -5.34 8.61
C PRO A 85 -4.59 -4.23 8.16
N PRO A 86 -4.83 -3.19 8.98
CA PRO A 86 -5.67 -2.07 8.57
C PRO A 86 -5.26 -1.48 7.23
N VAL A 87 -6.23 -1.30 6.34
CA VAL A 87 -6.03 -0.74 5.00
C VAL A 87 -6.57 0.68 4.94
N THR A 88 -5.80 1.59 4.38
CA THR A 88 -6.19 2.96 4.06
C THR A 88 -5.83 3.31 2.62
N ALA A 89 -6.33 4.44 2.14
CA ALA A 89 -5.95 5.04 0.86
C ALA A 89 -5.95 6.56 1.01
N PHE A 90 -5.16 7.26 0.20
CA PHE A 90 -5.06 8.72 0.29
C PHE A 90 -5.60 9.46 -0.93
N LYS A 91 -5.80 8.78 -2.07
CA LYS A 91 -6.21 9.43 -3.33
C LYS A 91 -7.57 10.13 -3.25
N TRP A 92 -8.46 9.69 -2.39
CA TRP A 92 -9.72 10.40 -2.13
C TRP A 92 -9.50 11.84 -1.62
N SER A 93 -8.37 12.11 -0.96
CA SER A 93 -8.03 13.41 -0.35
C SER A 93 -7.09 14.24 -1.20
N ILE A 94 -6.08 13.61 -1.82
CA ILE A 94 -5.00 14.31 -2.52
C ILE A 94 -5.06 14.17 -4.05
N GLY A 95 -5.98 13.34 -4.56
CA GLY A 95 -6.05 12.98 -5.97
C GLY A 95 -4.97 11.99 -6.40
N HIS A 96 -5.01 11.61 -7.67
CA HIS A 96 -4.03 10.69 -8.25
C HIS A 96 -2.84 11.48 -8.82
N LEU A 97 -1.70 11.38 -8.17
CA LEU A 97 -0.49 12.14 -8.50
C LEU A 97 0.40 11.45 -9.56
N ILE A 98 -0.17 10.46 -10.27
CA ILE A 98 0.53 9.69 -11.33
C ILE A 98 1.88 9.17 -10.79
N ALA A 99 2.99 9.46 -11.47
CA ALA A 99 4.33 8.97 -11.11
C ALA A 99 4.80 9.39 -9.70
N ALA A 100 4.24 10.43 -9.10
CA ALA A 100 4.58 10.86 -7.76
C ALA A 100 3.75 10.18 -6.66
N ALA A 101 2.68 9.45 -7.01
CA ALA A 101 1.72 8.88 -6.05
C ALA A 101 2.41 7.98 -5.03
N GLY A 102 3.18 6.98 -5.48
CA GLY A 102 3.84 6.03 -4.58
C GLY A 102 4.84 6.68 -3.63
N ALA A 103 5.57 7.70 -4.08
CA ALA A 103 6.51 8.43 -3.22
C ALA A 103 5.78 9.23 -2.12
N ILE A 104 4.68 9.91 -2.47
CA ILE A 104 3.88 10.65 -1.50
C ILE A 104 3.18 9.69 -0.53
N GLU A 105 2.63 8.60 -1.02
CA GLU A 105 2.00 7.57 -0.19
C GLU A 105 2.99 6.93 0.79
N ALA A 106 4.23 6.68 0.38
CA ALA A 106 5.28 6.21 1.28
C ALA A 106 5.59 7.22 2.40
N VAL A 107 5.65 8.53 2.09
CA VAL A 107 5.83 9.59 3.09
C VAL A 107 4.63 9.65 4.05
N LEU A 108 3.41 9.55 3.53
CA LEU A 108 2.20 9.55 4.36
C LEU A 108 2.12 8.29 5.23
N ALA A 109 2.53 7.14 4.72
CA ALA A 109 2.63 5.89 5.48
C ALA A 109 3.63 6.03 6.66
N LEU A 110 4.82 6.59 6.40
CA LEU A 110 5.80 6.85 7.45
C LEU A 110 5.25 7.78 8.53
N GLU A 111 4.57 8.85 8.15
CA GLU A 111 3.99 9.78 9.11
C GLU A 111 2.84 9.14 9.89
N ALA A 112 2.02 8.30 9.25
CA ALA A 112 0.97 7.52 9.89
C ALA A 112 1.54 6.58 10.96
N LEU A 113 2.60 5.83 10.63
CA LEU A 113 3.30 4.95 11.57
C LEU A 113 3.89 5.75 12.75
N ARG A 114 4.59 6.86 12.47
CA ARG A 114 5.18 7.71 13.52
C ARG A 114 4.15 8.27 14.50
N ARG A 115 2.92 8.50 14.02
CA ARG A 115 1.78 8.95 14.85
C ARG A 115 1.03 7.78 15.50
N GLY A 116 1.32 6.54 15.14
CA GLY A 116 0.58 5.38 15.59
C GLY A 116 -0.88 5.35 15.11
N VAL A 117 -1.15 5.93 13.94
CA VAL A 117 -2.51 6.10 13.40
C VAL A 117 -2.57 5.68 11.95
N VAL A 118 -3.43 4.73 11.62
CA VAL A 118 -3.87 4.45 10.25
C VAL A 118 -5.07 5.36 9.96
N PRO A 119 -4.96 6.36 9.08
CA PRO A 119 -6.08 7.26 8.79
C PRO A 119 -7.28 6.50 8.23
N GLY A 120 -8.48 6.89 8.65
CA GLY A 120 -9.71 6.40 8.06
C GLY A 120 -9.96 7.01 6.67
N ILE A 121 -10.96 6.46 5.97
CA ILE A 121 -11.43 6.93 4.66
C ILE A 121 -12.83 7.54 4.87
N PRO A 122 -12.98 8.82 5.22
CA PRO A 122 -14.25 9.41 5.61
C PRO A 122 -15.32 9.39 4.50
N VAL A 123 -14.87 9.35 3.24
CA VAL A 123 -15.75 9.29 2.05
C VAL A 123 -16.23 7.87 1.72
N LEU A 124 -15.76 6.87 2.45
CA LEU A 124 -16.21 5.48 2.26
C LEU A 124 -17.66 5.35 2.71
N ASP A 125 -18.58 5.33 1.76
CA ASP A 125 -20.02 5.21 2.06
C ASP A 125 -20.43 3.75 2.23
N ARG A 126 -20.00 2.90 1.30
CA ARG A 126 -20.31 1.47 1.30
C ARG A 126 -19.13 0.66 0.77
N ILE A 127 -18.82 -0.44 1.48
CA ILE A 127 -17.85 -1.43 0.99
C ILE A 127 -18.61 -2.38 0.05
N ASP A 128 -18.01 -2.68 -1.10
CA ASP A 128 -18.54 -3.71 -1.98
C ASP A 128 -18.58 -5.05 -1.22
N PRO A 129 -19.71 -5.75 -1.23
CA PRO A 129 -19.83 -7.05 -0.54
C PRO A 129 -18.77 -8.08 -0.93
N ALA A 130 -18.26 -8.04 -2.16
CA ALA A 130 -17.18 -8.91 -2.62
C ALA A 130 -15.88 -8.71 -1.86
N PHE A 131 -15.68 -7.52 -1.26
CA PHE A 131 -14.45 -7.13 -0.55
C PHE A 131 -14.71 -6.81 0.92
N ALA A 132 -15.83 -7.26 1.48
CA ALA A 132 -16.21 -7.00 2.87
C ALA A 132 -15.19 -7.52 3.90
N ALA A 133 -14.32 -8.45 3.51
CA ALA A 133 -13.23 -8.96 4.34
C ALA A 133 -12.04 -8.00 4.45
N LEU A 134 -11.94 -6.98 3.58
CA LEU A 134 -10.87 -5.99 3.68
C LEU A 134 -11.07 -5.10 4.91
N PRO A 135 -10.05 -4.93 5.75
CA PRO A 135 -10.15 -4.13 6.98
C PRO A 135 -10.01 -2.62 6.71
N VAL A 136 -10.79 -2.10 5.76
CA VAL A 136 -10.96 -0.66 5.52
C VAL A 136 -11.94 -0.04 6.52
N SER A 137 -11.83 1.25 6.81
CA SER A 137 -12.68 1.92 7.80
C SER A 137 -12.84 3.40 7.49
N ARG A 138 -14.00 3.98 7.84
CA ARG A 138 -14.20 5.45 7.88
C ARG A 138 -13.42 6.10 9.01
N GLU A 139 -13.21 5.37 10.09
CA GLU A 139 -12.54 5.86 11.30
C GLU A 139 -11.07 5.46 11.30
N ALA A 140 -10.25 6.26 11.98
CA ALA A 140 -8.86 5.95 12.19
C ALA A 140 -8.70 4.68 13.05
N ARG A 141 -7.65 3.92 12.76
CA ARG A 141 -7.26 2.71 13.49
C ARG A 141 -5.81 2.81 13.95
N ARG A 142 -5.37 1.86 14.75
CA ARG A 142 -3.95 1.74 15.09
C ARG A 142 -3.26 0.76 14.14
N PRO A 143 -2.03 1.04 13.70
CA PRO A 143 -1.23 0.04 13.01
C PRO A 143 -0.89 -1.10 13.96
N ARG A 144 -0.69 -2.31 13.43
CA ARG A 144 -0.32 -3.50 14.23
C ARG A 144 1.17 -3.56 14.54
N SER A 145 1.98 -2.93 13.71
CA SER A 145 3.44 -2.83 13.83
C SER A 145 3.94 -1.55 13.15
N ASP A 146 5.26 -1.33 13.20
CA ASP A 146 5.91 -0.18 12.57
C ASP A 146 6.32 -0.42 11.11
N VAL A 147 5.71 -1.41 10.44
CA VAL A 147 5.95 -1.71 9.03
C VAL A 147 4.72 -1.33 8.21
N ALA A 148 4.89 -0.55 7.16
CA ALA A 148 3.83 -0.27 6.21
C ALA A 148 4.18 -0.78 4.81
N LEU A 149 3.18 -1.31 4.13
CA LEU A 149 3.21 -1.58 2.71
C LEU A 149 2.48 -0.44 2.00
N ALA A 150 3.15 0.23 1.08
CA ALA A 150 2.54 1.31 0.30
C ALA A 150 2.90 1.15 -1.19
N GLY A 151 2.04 1.60 -2.06
CA GLY A 151 2.36 1.62 -3.47
C GLY A 151 1.17 1.69 -4.40
N ASP A 152 1.48 1.85 -5.65
CA ASP A 152 0.55 2.04 -6.74
C ASP A 152 0.57 0.81 -7.67
N PRO A 153 -0.44 -0.09 -7.66
CA PRO A 153 -0.53 -1.21 -8.60
C PRO A 153 -1.13 -0.81 -9.95
N GLY A 154 -1.59 0.43 -10.08
CA GLY A 154 -2.40 0.86 -11.23
C GLY A 154 -1.61 1.25 -12.48
N GLU A 155 -0.30 1.38 -12.40
CA GLU A 155 0.56 1.58 -13.57
C GLU A 155 1.39 0.33 -13.82
N LEU A 156 1.62 0.01 -15.08
CA LEU A 156 2.23 -1.23 -15.60
C LEU A 156 3.56 -1.65 -14.95
N THR A 157 4.13 -0.83 -14.07
CA THR A 157 5.43 -1.05 -13.42
C THR A 157 5.59 -0.40 -12.04
N SER A 158 4.50 -0.01 -11.37
CA SER A 158 4.63 0.73 -10.10
C SER A 158 5.08 -0.15 -8.95
N PRO A 159 6.14 0.23 -8.22
CA PRO A 159 6.66 -0.57 -7.14
C PRO A 159 5.76 -0.53 -5.90
N ARG A 160 5.60 -1.68 -5.26
CA ARG A 160 5.20 -1.75 -3.86
C ARG A 160 6.42 -1.49 -3.00
N VAL A 161 6.26 -0.66 -1.99
CA VAL A 161 7.36 -0.24 -1.13
C VAL A 161 7.03 -0.58 0.32
N THR A 162 7.93 -1.29 0.97
CA THR A 162 7.85 -1.54 2.41
C THR A 162 8.68 -0.49 3.14
N VAL A 163 8.07 0.23 4.06
CA VAL A 163 8.70 1.32 4.81
C VAL A 163 8.55 1.13 6.31
N VAL A 164 9.54 1.61 7.07
CA VAL A 164 9.52 1.68 8.54
C VAL A 164 10.01 3.04 9.02
N PRO A 165 9.56 3.54 10.18
CA PRO A 165 10.17 4.69 10.85
C PRO A 165 11.63 4.43 11.22
N ALA A 166 12.40 5.50 11.39
CA ALA A 166 13.81 5.43 11.80
C ALA A 166 13.94 5.24 13.30
#